data_0f054a4e671120a267eb490a4fc6c40a
#
_entry.id   0f054a4e671120a267eb490a4fc6c40a
#
_cell.length_a   1.000
_cell.length_b   1.000
_cell.length_c   1.000
_cell.angle_alpha   90.00
_cell.angle_beta   90.00
_cell.angle_gamma   90.00
#
_symmetry.space_group_name_H-M   'P 1'
#
loop_
_entity.id
_entity.type
_entity.pdbx_description
1 polymer ?
#
loop_
_entity_poly.entity_id
_entity_poly.type
_entity_poly.pdbx_seq_one_letter_code
_entity_poly.pdbx_strand_id
1 'polypeptide(L)' 'MMKKLDLHGIIHSEVDRLVENFILLNIPPLRIITGNSDIMRGLVIKVLDRHNIEYEQFKSSQITILKR' A
#
# COMPACT_ATOMS: atom_id res chain seq x y z
N MET A 1 17.31 2.17 2.13
CA MET A 1 16.60 0.89 2.04
C MET A 1 15.11 1.14 2.00
N MET A 2 14.40 0.48 1.09
CA MET A 2 12.97 0.66 0.94
C MET A 2 12.21 -0.13 2.01
N LYS A 3 11.31 0.54 2.72
CA LYS A 3 10.45 -0.15 3.68
C LYS A 3 9.28 -0.81 2.96
N LYS A 4 8.84 -1.93 3.48
CA LYS A 4 7.77 -2.73 2.89
C LYS A 4 6.68 -3.02 3.90
N LEU A 5 5.44 -3.00 3.43
CA LEU A 5 4.28 -3.45 4.19
C LEU A 5 3.70 -4.65 3.46
N ASP A 6 3.75 -5.82 4.09
CA ASP A 6 3.22 -7.05 3.50
C ASP A 6 1.83 -7.30 4.05
N LEU A 7 0.84 -7.22 3.16
CA LEU A 7 -0.56 -7.41 3.53
C LEU A 7 -1.04 -8.84 3.30
N HIS A 8 -0.14 -9.75 2.93
CA HIS A 8 -0.50 -11.14 2.72
C HIS A 8 -1.10 -11.72 4.01
N GLY A 9 -2.29 -12.29 3.92
CA GLY A 9 -2.95 -12.87 5.09
C GLY A 9 -3.62 -11.89 6.03
N ILE A 10 -3.57 -10.59 5.73
CA ILE A 10 -4.23 -9.58 6.56
C ILE A 10 -5.71 -9.52 6.20
N ILE A 11 -6.58 -9.44 7.22
CA ILE A 11 -8.01 -9.29 6.98
C ILE A 11 -8.32 -7.91 6.40
N HIS A 12 -9.30 -7.89 5.49
CA HIS A 12 -9.60 -6.68 4.73
C HIS A 12 -9.98 -5.49 5.62
N SER A 13 -10.66 -5.74 6.72
CA SER A 13 -11.08 -4.67 7.64
C SER A 13 -9.90 -3.94 8.29
N GLU A 14 -8.70 -4.53 8.29
CA GLU A 14 -7.52 -3.92 8.88
C GLU A 14 -6.66 -3.17 7.88
N VAL A 15 -6.92 -3.34 6.59
CA VAL A 15 -6.05 -2.80 5.54
C VAL A 15 -6.01 -1.28 5.56
N ASP A 16 -7.17 -0.64 5.71
CA ASP A 16 -7.25 0.82 5.72
C ASP A 16 -6.33 1.40 6.80
N ARG A 17 -6.46 0.89 8.02
CA ARG A 17 -5.67 1.38 9.15
C ARG A 17 -4.17 1.11 8.96
N LEU A 18 -3.84 -0.10 8.52
CA LEU A 18 -2.43 -0.48 8.37
C LEU A 18 -1.74 0.33 7.29
N VAL A 19 -2.40 0.53 6.15
CA VAL A 19 -1.84 1.29 5.05
C VAL A 19 -1.70 2.76 5.44
N GLU A 20 -2.73 3.32 6.06
CA GLU A 20 -2.68 4.71 6.49
C GLU A 20 -1.53 4.95 7.46
N ASN A 21 -1.40 4.10 8.47
CA ASN A 21 -0.27 4.23 9.41
C ASN A 21 1.06 4.10 8.71
N PHE A 22 1.17 3.16 7.79
CA PHE A 22 2.43 2.92 7.09
C PHE A 22 2.87 4.13 6.28
N ILE A 23 1.95 4.75 5.53
CA ILE A 23 2.31 5.89 4.68
C ILE A 23 2.53 7.16 5.48
N LEU A 24 1.89 7.30 6.65
CA LEU A 24 2.04 8.48 7.48
C LEU A 24 3.30 8.42 8.37
N LEU A 25 3.72 7.23 8.74
CA LEU A 25 4.83 7.04 9.68
C LEU A 25 6.16 6.78 9.00
N ASN A 26 6.18 6.65 7.69
CA ASN A 26 7.41 6.32 6.97
C ASN A 26 7.61 7.25 5.79
N ILE A 27 8.87 7.46 5.44
CA ILE A 27 9.26 8.33 4.34
C ILE A 27 9.48 7.48 3.09
N PRO A 28 8.90 7.87 1.92
CA PRO A 28 9.15 7.14 0.68
C PRO A 28 10.64 7.11 0.33
N PRO A 29 11.09 6.12 -0.45
CA PRO A 29 10.25 5.18 -1.18
C PRO A 29 9.72 4.05 -0.30
N LEU A 30 8.51 3.62 -0.59
CA LEU A 30 7.81 2.58 0.16
C LEU A 30 7.22 1.55 -0.81
N ARG A 31 7.06 0.33 -0.33
CA ARG A 31 6.42 -0.72 -1.13
C ARG A 31 5.34 -1.42 -0.31
N ILE A 32 4.20 -1.65 -0.94
CA ILE A 32 3.10 -2.37 -0.31
C ILE A 32 2.86 -3.64 -1.11
N ILE A 33 2.93 -4.78 -0.45
CA ILE A 33 2.75 -6.09 -1.06
C ILE A 33 1.30 -6.50 -0.84
N THR A 34 0.53 -6.56 -1.93
CA THR A 34 -0.91 -6.88 -1.86
C THR A 34 -1.18 -8.35 -2.18
N GLY A 35 -0.20 -9.08 -2.72
CA GLY A 35 -0.45 -10.37 -3.31
C GLY A 35 -1.29 -10.23 -4.59
N ASN A 36 -1.79 -11.33 -5.10
CA ASN A 36 -2.54 -11.34 -6.35
C ASN A 36 -4.04 -11.09 -6.14
N SER A 37 -4.39 -10.34 -5.10
CA SER A 37 -5.79 -10.05 -4.78
C SER A 37 -6.20 -8.70 -5.33
N ASP A 38 -7.16 -8.70 -6.25
CA ASP A 38 -7.72 -7.45 -6.78
C ASP A 38 -8.42 -6.67 -5.68
N ILE A 39 -9.07 -7.36 -4.75
CA ILE A 39 -9.77 -6.71 -3.64
C ILE A 39 -8.78 -6.00 -2.75
N MET A 40 -7.70 -6.69 -2.37
CA MET A 40 -6.67 -6.08 -1.53
C MET A 40 -6.05 -4.87 -2.21
N ARG A 41 -5.73 -5.00 -3.49
CA ARG A 41 -5.15 -3.91 -4.26
C ARG A 41 -6.07 -2.69 -4.30
N GLY A 42 -7.37 -2.93 -4.52
CA GLY A 42 -8.35 -1.86 -4.52
C GLY A 42 -8.46 -1.15 -3.18
N LEU A 43 -8.37 -1.89 -2.08
CA LEU A 43 -8.42 -1.29 -0.74
C LEU A 43 -7.21 -0.39 -0.49
N VAL A 44 -6.03 -0.84 -0.93
CA VAL A 44 -4.82 -0.05 -0.79
C VAL A 44 -4.91 1.24 -1.61
N ILE A 45 -5.35 1.12 -2.85
CA ILE A 45 -5.47 2.27 -3.75
C ILE A 45 -6.44 3.30 -3.19
N LYS A 46 -7.54 2.87 -2.58
CA LYS A 46 -8.48 3.79 -1.95
C LYS A 46 -7.80 4.66 -0.90
N VAL A 47 -6.96 4.06 -0.07
CA VAL A 47 -6.25 4.82 0.97
C VAL A 47 -5.28 5.80 0.34
N LEU A 48 -4.53 5.37 -0.67
CA LEU A 48 -3.57 6.23 -1.35
C LEU A 48 -4.26 7.41 -2.03
N ASP A 49 -5.38 7.15 -2.71
CA ASP A 49 -6.14 8.21 -3.36
C ASP A 49 -6.71 9.21 -2.36
N ARG A 50 -7.17 8.72 -1.22
CA ARG A 50 -7.70 9.59 -0.16
C ARG A 50 -6.66 10.57 0.35
N HIS A 51 -5.39 10.18 0.34
CA HIS A 51 -4.28 11.02 0.78
C HIS A 51 -3.55 11.71 -0.38
N ASN A 52 -4.08 11.61 -1.59
CA ASN A 52 -3.48 12.21 -2.79
C ASN A 52 -2.04 11.74 -3.01
N ILE A 53 -1.79 10.47 -2.78
CA ILE A 53 -0.45 9.90 -2.91
C ILE A 53 -0.32 9.24 -4.28
N GLU A 54 0.73 9.60 -5.01
CA GLU A 54 1.04 8.97 -6.28
C GLU A 54 1.71 7.62 -6.05
N TYR A 55 1.36 6.66 -6.87
CA TYR A 55 1.90 5.32 -6.75
C TYR A 55 2.13 4.71 -8.13
N GLU A 56 2.96 3.70 -8.17
CA GLU A 56 3.17 2.90 -9.37
C GLU A 56 2.88 1.45 -9.06
N GLN A 57 2.22 0.77 -9.99
CA GLN A 57 1.97 -0.64 -9.87
C GLN A 57 3.17 -1.39 -10.43
N PHE A 58 3.99 -1.97 -9.56
CA PHE A 58 5.24 -2.60 -9.98
C PHE A 58 5.02 -3.98 -10.59
N LYS A 59 4.19 -4.79 -9.99
CA LYS A 59 3.76 -6.11 -10.49
C LYS A 59 2.32 -6.23 -10.10
N SER A 60 1.65 -7.30 -10.53
CA SER A 60 0.27 -7.49 -10.12
C SER A 60 0.11 -7.58 -8.60
N SER A 61 1.20 -7.85 -7.88
CA SER A 61 1.17 -8.08 -6.43
C SER A 61 1.80 -6.99 -5.58
N GLN A 62 2.33 -5.91 -6.20
CA GLN A 62 3.07 -4.89 -5.45
C GLN A 62 2.73 -3.49 -5.94
N ILE A 63 2.70 -2.55 -5.00
CA ILE A 63 2.49 -1.14 -5.28
C ILE A 63 3.67 -0.38 -4.68
N THR A 64 4.28 0.52 -5.46
CA THR A 64 5.42 1.30 -5.03
C THR A 64 5.02 2.76 -4.89
N ILE A 65 5.42 3.37 -3.79
CA ILE A 65 5.22 4.80 -3.52
C ILE A 65 6.58 5.46 -3.55
N LEU A 66 6.79 6.35 -4.51
CA LEU A 66 8.09 7.00 -4.69
C LEU A 66 8.20 8.33 -3.96
N LYS A 67 7.07 9.00 -3.78
CA LYS A 67 7.02 10.28 -3.05
C LYS A 67 5.61 10.52 -2.54
N ARG A 68 5.48 11.40 -1.57
CA ARG A 68 4.19 11.86 -1.06
C ARG A 68 3.87 13.23 -1.56
#